data_310d648d315f136e898bdec7d2edfa4a
#
_entry.id   310d648d315f136e898bdec7d2edfa4a
#
_cell.length_a   1.000
_cell.length_b   1.000
_cell.length_c   1.000
_cell.angle_alpha   90.00
_cell.angle_beta   90.00
_cell.angle_gamma   90.00
#
_symmetry.space_group_name_H-M   'P 1'
#
loop_
_entity.id
_entity.type
_entity.pdbx_description
1 polymer ?
#
loop_
_entity_poly.entity_id
_entity_poly.type
_entity_poly.pdbx_seq_one_letter_code
_entity_poly.pdbx_strand_id
1 'polypeptide(L)'
;MATLFDPIVLGDLELPNRIVMAPLTRCRADEGSVPNALMAEYYAQRADAGLILSEATAVTPMGVGYPDTPGIWSDDQVRGWSNVTKAVHAAGGRIFLQLWHVGRISDPLYLNGELPVAPSAIAAEGHVSLVRPKRPYVTPRALDTEEIADIVEAYRQGAERAKAAGFDGVEIHGANGYLLDQFLQDSTNKRTDRYGGSIENRARLLLEVTDAAISVWGAQRVGVHLAPRADSHDMGDSNRLETFSHVTRELGKRGIAFICAREAQADDSIGVALKKAFGGPYIANEKFTLDSANAILAKGDADAVAFGVPFIANPDLVERLRQGAELNPPRPETFYTGGTEGYLDYPTLA
;
A
#
# COMPACT_ATOMS: atom_id res chain seq x y z
N MET A 1 23.18 -1.70 -18.19
CA MET A 1 21.72 -1.61 -18.02
C MET A 1 21.41 -2.01 -16.59
N ALA A 2 20.47 -1.33 -15.94
CA ALA A 2 20.10 -1.68 -14.57
C ALA A 2 19.40 -3.04 -14.49
N THR A 3 19.68 -3.78 -13.43
CA THR A 3 19.06 -5.08 -13.10
C THR A 3 18.40 -5.03 -11.74
N LEU A 4 17.61 -6.04 -11.38
CA LEU A 4 16.98 -6.15 -10.05
C LEU A 4 18.01 -6.15 -8.90
N PHE A 5 19.25 -6.58 -9.15
CA PHE A 5 20.27 -6.78 -8.11
C PHE A 5 21.21 -5.59 -7.94
N ASP A 6 21.04 -4.55 -8.73
CA ASP A 6 21.82 -3.31 -8.60
C ASP A 6 21.26 -2.43 -7.46
N PRO A 7 22.13 -1.74 -6.72
CA PRO A 7 21.68 -0.80 -5.70
C PRO A 7 20.87 0.35 -6.31
N ILE A 8 20.06 1.00 -5.48
CA ILE A 8 19.28 2.19 -5.84
C ILE A 8 19.13 3.10 -4.63
N VAL A 9 18.94 4.39 -4.90
CA VAL A 9 18.54 5.38 -3.89
C VAL A 9 17.07 5.74 -4.12
N LEU A 10 16.21 5.53 -3.11
CA LEU A 10 14.82 5.99 -3.09
C LEU A 10 14.69 7.09 -2.02
N GLY A 11 14.41 8.32 -2.46
CA GLY A 11 14.51 9.48 -1.58
C GLY A 11 15.95 9.68 -1.09
N ASP A 12 16.17 9.57 0.21
CA ASP A 12 17.48 9.62 0.85
C ASP A 12 17.91 8.25 1.43
N LEU A 13 17.24 7.18 1.02
CA LEU A 13 17.49 5.81 1.48
C LEU A 13 18.24 5.00 0.43
N GLU A 14 19.45 4.55 0.77
CA GLU A 14 20.21 3.62 -0.04
C GLU A 14 19.69 2.18 0.15
N LEU A 15 19.35 1.52 -0.95
CA LEU A 15 18.84 0.15 -0.98
C LEU A 15 19.81 -0.78 -1.70
N PRO A 16 20.03 -2.02 -1.21
CA PRO A 16 21.01 -2.94 -1.75
C PRO A 16 20.60 -3.54 -3.10
N ASN A 17 19.34 -3.50 -3.44
CA ASN A 17 18.78 -4.03 -4.68
C ASN A 17 17.47 -3.29 -5.03
N ARG A 18 16.90 -3.59 -6.22
CA ARG A 18 15.68 -2.98 -6.78
C ARG A 18 14.44 -3.86 -6.59
N ILE A 19 14.50 -4.85 -5.72
CA ILE A 19 13.42 -5.79 -5.43
C ILE A 19 12.68 -5.26 -4.20
N VAL A 20 11.43 -4.88 -4.38
CA VAL A 20 10.57 -4.35 -3.31
C VAL A 20 9.55 -5.41 -2.92
N MET A 21 9.37 -5.64 -1.62
CA MET A 21 8.23 -6.42 -1.14
C MET A 21 6.98 -5.53 -1.19
N ALA A 22 6.03 -5.90 -2.06
CA ALA A 22 4.76 -5.19 -2.17
C ALA A 22 3.92 -5.32 -0.89
N PRO A 23 3.09 -4.33 -0.56
CA PRO A 23 2.19 -4.41 0.59
C PRO A 23 1.13 -5.50 0.40
N LEU A 24 0.97 -6.35 1.38
CA LEU A 24 0.09 -7.53 1.34
C LEU A 24 -0.61 -7.72 2.68
N THR A 25 -1.91 -7.55 2.72
CA THR A 25 -2.75 -7.87 3.90
C THR A 25 -2.70 -9.35 4.21
N ARG A 26 -2.39 -9.71 5.47
CA ARG A 26 -2.22 -11.11 5.88
C ARG A 26 -3.13 -11.53 7.03
N CYS A 27 -3.85 -10.61 7.66
CA CYS A 27 -4.84 -10.88 8.71
C CYS A 27 -4.26 -11.70 9.88
N ARG A 28 -3.20 -11.23 10.52
CA ARG A 28 -2.53 -11.90 11.64
C ARG A 28 -2.23 -11.01 12.83
N ALA A 29 -2.76 -9.78 12.85
CA ALA A 29 -2.67 -8.94 14.03
C ALA A 29 -3.53 -9.52 15.18
N ASP A 30 -3.12 -9.23 16.40
CA ASP A 30 -3.86 -9.59 17.59
C ASP A 30 -5.08 -8.68 17.82
N GLU A 31 -5.90 -9.01 18.82
CA GLU A 31 -7.02 -8.17 19.24
C GLU A 31 -6.59 -6.71 19.42
N GLY A 32 -7.46 -5.79 19.04
CA GLY A 32 -7.15 -4.36 19.01
C GLY A 32 -6.24 -3.95 17.86
N SER A 33 -6.11 -4.78 16.81
CA SER A 33 -5.27 -4.51 15.62
C SER A 33 -3.79 -4.33 15.99
N VAL A 34 -3.29 -5.07 16.98
CA VAL A 34 -1.93 -4.96 17.50
C VAL A 34 -1.01 -5.93 16.77
N PRO A 35 0.08 -5.45 16.14
CA PRO A 35 1.10 -6.32 15.55
C PRO A 35 1.78 -7.20 16.60
N ASN A 36 2.05 -8.46 16.25
CA ASN A 36 2.55 -9.49 17.16
C ASN A 36 3.90 -10.08 16.74
N ALA A 37 4.36 -11.08 17.49
CA ALA A 37 5.64 -11.72 17.24
C ALA A 37 5.70 -12.49 15.91
N LEU A 38 4.57 -13.05 15.44
CA LEU A 38 4.51 -13.73 14.15
C LEU A 38 4.77 -12.73 13.00
N MET A 39 4.21 -11.53 13.11
CA MET A 39 4.46 -10.46 12.13
C MET A 39 5.92 -10.01 12.15
N ALA A 40 6.54 -9.90 13.34
CA ALA A 40 7.95 -9.56 13.45
C ALA A 40 8.85 -10.59 12.74
N GLU A 41 8.60 -11.88 12.94
CA GLU A 41 9.33 -12.95 12.27
C GLU A 41 9.08 -12.96 10.76
N TYR A 42 7.83 -12.80 10.33
CA TYR A 42 7.46 -12.77 8.92
C TYR A 42 8.22 -11.70 8.12
N TYR A 43 8.27 -10.47 8.64
CA TYR A 43 8.98 -9.39 7.98
C TYR A 43 10.50 -9.56 8.08
N ALA A 44 11.02 -10.06 9.20
CA ALA A 44 12.45 -10.34 9.35
C ALA A 44 12.96 -11.41 8.39
N GLN A 45 12.16 -12.45 8.11
CA GLN A 45 12.48 -13.48 7.11
C GLN A 45 12.67 -12.91 5.69
N ARG A 46 12.12 -11.72 5.40
CA ARG A 46 12.11 -11.06 4.07
C ARG A 46 13.00 -9.82 4.02
N ALA A 47 13.90 -9.68 5.00
CA ALA A 47 14.74 -8.50 5.18
C ALA A 47 15.81 -8.32 4.07
N ASP A 48 16.02 -9.30 3.19
CA ASP A 48 16.87 -9.22 2.01
C ASP A 48 16.25 -8.42 0.85
N ALA A 49 14.94 -8.14 0.90
CA ALA A 49 14.31 -7.19 0.00
C ALA A 49 15.00 -5.83 0.09
N GLY A 50 15.17 -5.14 -1.04
CA GLY A 50 15.69 -3.78 -1.05
C GLY A 50 14.86 -2.85 -0.16
N LEU A 51 13.54 -2.97 -0.24
CA LEU A 51 12.59 -2.29 0.64
C LEU A 51 11.39 -3.20 0.92
N ILE A 52 10.95 -3.24 2.16
CA ILE A 52 9.67 -3.84 2.54
C ILE A 52 8.64 -2.72 2.64
N LEU A 53 7.54 -2.85 1.90
CA LEU A 53 6.30 -2.11 2.16
C LEU A 53 5.42 -3.00 3.03
N SER A 54 5.09 -2.55 4.24
CA SER A 54 4.30 -3.36 5.17
C SER A 54 2.89 -3.61 4.61
N GLU A 55 2.19 -4.56 5.18
CA GLU A 55 0.75 -4.66 4.95
C GLU A 55 0.04 -3.36 5.32
N ALA A 56 -1.10 -3.11 4.63
CA ALA A 56 -1.92 -1.94 4.84
C ALA A 56 -2.36 -1.85 6.31
N THR A 57 -2.12 -0.69 6.92
CA THR A 57 -2.25 -0.43 8.35
C THR A 57 -3.19 0.72 8.58
N ALA A 58 -4.32 0.46 9.22
CA ALA A 58 -5.37 1.46 9.41
C ALA A 58 -4.88 2.61 10.32
N VAL A 59 -5.16 3.86 9.90
CA VAL A 59 -4.79 5.07 10.68
C VAL A 59 -5.83 5.45 11.73
N THR A 60 -7.02 4.85 11.68
CA THR A 60 -8.13 5.08 12.61
C THR A 60 -9.02 3.83 12.67
N PRO A 61 -9.78 3.59 13.75
CA PRO A 61 -10.76 2.50 13.82
C PRO A 61 -11.77 2.51 12.67
N MET A 62 -12.22 3.68 12.22
CA MET A 62 -13.12 3.83 11.06
C MET A 62 -12.48 3.39 9.73
N GLY A 63 -11.15 3.26 9.68
CA GLY A 63 -10.39 2.79 8.53
C GLY A 63 -10.29 1.27 8.38
N VAL A 64 -10.90 0.49 9.29
CA VAL A 64 -10.83 -0.98 9.29
C VAL A 64 -11.94 -1.58 8.41
N GLY A 65 -11.60 -2.62 7.62
CA GLY A 65 -12.57 -3.31 6.76
C GLY A 65 -12.29 -4.80 6.58
N TYR A 66 -11.29 -5.33 7.31
CA TYR A 66 -10.90 -6.74 7.28
C TYR A 66 -10.58 -7.21 8.70
N PRO A 67 -10.77 -8.51 9.01
CA PRO A 67 -10.43 -9.04 10.33
C PRO A 67 -8.91 -9.05 10.52
N ASP A 68 -8.48 -8.91 11.75
CA ASP A 68 -7.09 -9.12 12.19
C ASP A 68 -6.05 -8.35 11.35
N THR A 69 -6.41 -7.16 10.86
CA THR A 69 -5.48 -6.24 10.21
C THR A 69 -4.88 -5.27 11.22
N PRO A 70 -3.60 -4.89 11.05
CA PRO A 70 -2.93 -4.01 11.99
C PRO A 70 -3.42 -2.56 11.90
N GLY A 71 -3.26 -1.83 12.98
CA GLY A 71 -3.50 -0.40 13.08
C GLY A 71 -2.29 0.39 13.54
N ILE A 72 -2.41 1.73 13.52
CA ILE A 72 -1.37 2.67 14.01
C ILE A 72 -1.98 3.86 14.74
N TRP A 73 -3.14 3.70 15.36
CA TRP A 73 -3.81 4.78 16.10
C TRP A 73 -3.68 4.69 17.63
N SER A 74 -3.06 3.63 18.17
CA SER A 74 -2.89 3.42 19.61
C SER A 74 -1.43 3.15 19.99
N ASP A 75 -1.11 3.36 21.28
CA ASP A 75 0.23 3.10 21.81
C ASP A 75 0.58 1.61 21.82
N ASP A 76 -0.42 0.72 21.99
CA ASP A 76 -0.21 -0.73 21.91
C ASP A 76 0.22 -1.14 20.50
N GLN A 77 -0.41 -0.56 19.50
CA GLN A 77 -0.04 -0.78 18.09
C GLN A 77 1.37 -0.26 17.79
N VAL A 78 1.74 0.92 18.30
CA VAL A 78 3.12 1.45 18.20
C VAL A 78 4.12 0.48 18.83
N ARG A 79 3.83 -0.07 20.01
CA ARG A 79 4.71 -1.07 20.66
C ARG A 79 4.83 -2.35 19.84
N GLY A 80 3.71 -2.85 19.30
CA GLY A 80 3.70 -4.01 18.41
C GLY A 80 4.56 -3.80 17.18
N TRP A 81 4.34 -2.70 16.47
CA TRP A 81 5.14 -2.33 15.30
C TRP A 81 6.62 -2.10 15.62
N SER A 82 6.94 -1.56 16.81
CA SER A 82 8.34 -1.37 17.25
C SER A 82 9.11 -2.69 17.37
N ASN A 83 8.43 -3.81 17.71
CA ASN A 83 9.04 -5.13 17.69
C ASN A 83 9.29 -5.60 16.26
N VAL A 84 8.38 -5.32 15.34
CA VAL A 84 8.54 -5.65 13.91
C VAL A 84 9.73 -4.90 13.31
N THR A 85 9.78 -3.57 13.46
CA THR A 85 10.87 -2.75 12.90
C THR A 85 12.23 -3.15 13.44
N LYS A 86 12.33 -3.42 14.76
CA LYS A 86 13.57 -3.91 15.39
C LYS A 86 14.02 -5.25 14.79
N ALA A 87 13.10 -6.19 14.56
CA ALA A 87 13.43 -7.49 13.98
C ALA A 87 13.92 -7.35 12.53
N VAL A 88 13.25 -6.52 11.72
CA VAL A 88 13.66 -6.22 10.34
C VAL A 88 15.04 -5.56 10.30
N HIS A 89 15.27 -4.54 11.12
CA HIS A 89 16.55 -3.84 11.18
C HIS A 89 17.69 -4.75 11.69
N ALA A 90 17.41 -5.61 12.67
CA ALA A 90 18.39 -6.60 13.15
C ALA A 90 18.80 -7.59 12.06
N ALA A 91 17.90 -7.88 11.10
CA ALA A 91 18.17 -8.67 9.90
C ALA A 91 18.74 -7.86 8.73
N GLY A 92 19.01 -6.55 8.91
CA GLY A 92 19.61 -5.66 7.91
C GLY A 92 18.63 -5.04 6.91
N GLY A 93 17.32 -5.29 7.05
CA GLY A 93 16.28 -4.81 6.15
C GLY A 93 15.89 -3.35 6.35
N ARG A 94 15.04 -2.85 5.44
CA ARG A 94 14.41 -1.52 5.49
C ARG A 94 12.91 -1.70 5.31
N ILE A 95 12.11 -0.97 6.10
CA ILE A 95 10.65 -1.13 6.09
C ILE A 95 9.92 0.20 6.18
N PHE A 96 8.97 0.43 5.25
CA PHE A 96 8.00 1.53 5.29
C PHE A 96 6.64 1.02 5.74
N LEU A 97 5.92 1.83 6.53
CA LEU A 97 4.54 1.53 6.92
C LEU A 97 3.58 2.01 5.84
N GLN A 98 2.71 1.13 5.33
CA GLN A 98 1.64 1.56 4.44
C GLN A 98 0.45 2.07 5.26
N LEU A 99 0.19 3.38 5.22
CA LEU A 99 -0.92 4.05 5.89
C LEU A 99 -2.22 3.89 5.10
N TRP A 100 -3.30 3.49 5.76
CA TRP A 100 -4.51 3.01 5.11
C TRP A 100 -5.80 3.47 5.77
N HIS A 101 -6.84 3.64 4.94
CA HIS A 101 -8.24 3.76 5.33
C HIS A 101 -9.10 3.15 4.23
N VAL A 102 -9.89 2.14 4.56
CA VAL A 102 -10.63 1.36 3.54
C VAL A 102 -11.79 2.12 2.90
N GLY A 103 -12.29 3.20 3.53
CA GLY A 103 -13.46 3.91 3.03
C GLY A 103 -14.69 3.00 3.01
N ARG A 104 -15.40 2.96 1.88
CA ARG A 104 -16.63 2.16 1.69
C ARG A 104 -16.42 0.64 1.71
N ILE A 105 -15.16 0.17 1.66
CA ILE A 105 -14.82 -1.26 1.66
C ILE A 105 -14.76 -1.78 3.09
N SER A 106 -15.87 -1.66 3.78
CA SER A 106 -16.06 -2.10 5.17
C SER A 106 -17.51 -2.53 5.42
N ASP A 107 -17.79 -2.89 6.65
CA ASP A 107 -19.10 -3.31 7.14
C ASP A 107 -19.26 -2.86 8.58
N PRO A 108 -20.48 -2.54 9.06
CA PRO A 108 -20.75 -2.22 10.45
C PRO A 108 -20.18 -3.22 11.46
N LEU A 109 -19.97 -4.48 11.06
CA LEU A 109 -19.31 -5.51 11.87
C LEU A 109 -17.92 -5.09 12.35
N TYR A 110 -17.16 -4.40 11.50
CA TYR A 110 -15.81 -3.93 11.80
C TYR A 110 -15.79 -2.55 12.47
N LEU A 111 -16.90 -1.82 12.43
CA LEU A 111 -17.01 -0.41 12.80
C LEU A 111 -17.91 -0.18 14.03
N ASN A 112 -18.04 -1.18 14.91
CA ASN A 112 -18.89 -1.10 16.11
C ASN A 112 -20.36 -0.72 15.82
N GLY A 113 -20.88 -1.13 14.66
CA GLY A 113 -22.25 -0.84 14.23
C GLY A 113 -22.39 0.43 13.39
N GLU A 114 -21.34 1.22 13.22
CA GLU A 114 -21.33 2.45 12.41
C GLU A 114 -21.28 2.14 10.91
N LEU A 115 -21.83 3.03 10.08
CA LEU A 115 -21.70 2.92 8.64
C LEU A 115 -20.28 3.29 8.19
N PRO A 116 -19.71 2.58 7.21
CA PRO A 116 -18.47 3.02 6.58
C PRO A 116 -18.63 4.39 5.92
N VAL A 117 -17.55 5.10 5.75
CA VAL A 117 -17.52 6.44 5.15
C VAL A 117 -16.90 6.42 3.74
N ALA A 118 -17.30 7.36 2.89
CA ALA A 118 -16.85 7.48 1.52
C ALA A 118 -16.98 8.92 1.01
N PRO A 119 -16.44 9.28 -0.17
CA PRO A 119 -16.73 10.59 -0.77
C PRO A 119 -18.23 10.80 -1.08
N SER A 120 -18.92 9.72 -1.46
CA SER A 120 -20.34 9.74 -1.82
C SER A 120 -21.02 8.46 -1.34
N ALA A 121 -22.34 8.51 -1.09
CA ALA A 121 -23.13 7.38 -0.61
C ALA A 121 -23.40 6.34 -1.73
N ILE A 122 -22.35 5.70 -2.23
CA ILE A 122 -22.37 4.69 -3.29
C ILE A 122 -21.76 3.41 -2.75
N ALA A 123 -22.55 2.34 -2.61
CA ALA A 123 -22.07 1.03 -2.19
C ALA A 123 -21.13 0.44 -3.26
N ALA A 124 -20.12 -0.31 -2.83
CA ALA A 124 -19.33 -1.12 -3.76
C ALA A 124 -20.14 -2.35 -4.20
N GLU A 125 -19.92 -2.81 -5.43
CA GLU A 125 -20.43 -4.11 -5.87
C GLU A 125 -19.71 -5.27 -5.18
N GLY A 126 -20.36 -6.42 -5.11
CA GLY A 126 -19.77 -7.64 -4.54
C GLY A 126 -20.14 -7.87 -3.08
N HIS A 127 -19.21 -8.41 -2.31
CA HIS A 127 -19.46 -8.88 -0.96
C HIS A 127 -18.33 -8.49 -0.02
N VAL A 128 -18.68 -8.22 1.24
CA VAL A 128 -17.71 -7.93 2.31
C VAL A 128 -16.68 -9.05 2.41
N SER A 129 -15.41 -8.66 2.31
CA SER A 129 -14.30 -9.61 2.32
C SER A 129 -14.24 -10.39 3.62
N LEU A 130 -13.96 -11.69 3.52
CA LEU A 130 -13.72 -12.61 4.64
C LEU A 130 -14.91 -12.81 5.62
N VAL A 131 -16.06 -12.20 5.37
CA VAL A 131 -17.28 -12.41 6.16
C VAL A 131 -18.04 -13.63 5.65
N ARG A 132 -18.51 -14.47 6.57
CA ARG A 132 -19.31 -15.65 6.27
C ARG A 132 -20.52 -15.73 7.21
N PRO A 133 -21.74 -15.98 6.75
CA PRO A 133 -22.12 -16.08 5.32
C PRO A 133 -21.83 -14.79 4.55
N LYS A 134 -21.60 -14.88 3.23
CA LYS A 134 -21.37 -13.72 2.38
C LYS A 134 -22.51 -12.71 2.51
N ARG A 135 -22.19 -11.43 2.64
CA ARG A 135 -23.16 -10.32 2.62
C ARG A 135 -22.68 -9.21 1.68
N PRO A 136 -23.60 -8.50 1.00
CA PRO A 136 -23.22 -7.36 0.16
C PRO A 136 -22.65 -6.23 1.02
N TYR A 137 -21.87 -5.33 0.40
CA TYR A 137 -21.47 -4.09 1.03
C TYR A 137 -22.69 -3.21 1.30
N VAL A 138 -22.69 -2.53 2.45
CA VAL A 138 -23.72 -1.53 2.78
C VAL A 138 -23.45 -0.21 2.04
N THR A 139 -24.47 0.60 1.84
CA THR A 139 -24.29 1.96 1.36
C THR A 139 -23.56 2.78 2.42
N PRO A 140 -22.38 3.34 2.10
CA PRO A 140 -21.62 4.14 3.05
C PRO A 140 -22.29 5.49 3.30
N ARG A 141 -21.91 6.15 4.39
CA ARG A 141 -22.23 7.55 4.63
C ARG A 141 -21.23 8.42 3.85
N ALA A 142 -21.71 9.43 3.14
CA ALA A 142 -20.82 10.45 2.58
C ALA A 142 -20.19 11.27 3.72
N LEU A 143 -18.87 11.51 3.64
CA LEU A 143 -18.17 12.41 4.57
C LEU A 143 -18.66 13.85 4.37
N ASP A 144 -18.95 14.55 5.45
CA ASP A 144 -19.09 16.00 5.41
C ASP A 144 -17.74 16.66 5.13
N THR A 145 -17.74 17.86 4.54
CA THR A 145 -16.50 18.54 4.14
C THR A 145 -15.59 18.84 5.33
N GLU A 146 -16.17 19.11 6.48
CA GLU A 146 -15.48 19.39 7.74
C GLU A 146 -14.78 18.15 8.31
N GLU A 147 -15.36 16.96 8.14
CA GLU A 147 -14.80 15.69 8.61
C GLU A 147 -13.52 15.27 7.82
N ILE A 148 -13.34 15.80 6.62
CA ILE A 148 -12.16 15.47 5.80
C ILE A 148 -10.87 15.95 6.47
N ALA A 149 -10.91 17.04 7.23
CA ALA A 149 -9.78 17.50 8.02
C ALA A 149 -9.35 16.48 9.09
N ASP A 150 -10.31 15.78 9.70
CA ASP A 150 -10.03 14.73 10.70
C ASP A 150 -9.38 13.52 10.04
N ILE A 151 -9.73 13.19 8.80
CA ILE A 151 -9.05 12.15 8.01
C ILE A 151 -7.59 12.53 7.77
N VAL A 152 -7.31 13.76 7.31
CA VAL A 152 -5.94 14.25 7.10
C VAL A 152 -5.13 14.19 8.39
N GLU A 153 -5.72 14.61 9.50
CA GLU A 153 -5.08 14.57 10.82
C GLU A 153 -4.81 13.14 11.29
N ALA A 154 -5.73 12.18 11.04
CA ALA A 154 -5.52 10.77 11.36
C ALA A 154 -4.30 10.20 10.60
N TYR A 155 -4.11 10.54 9.33
CA TYR A 155 -2.91 10.16 8.57
C TYR A 155 -1.65 10.83 9.10
N ARG A 156 -1.70 12.11 9.50
CA ARG A 156 -0.58 12.81 10.12
C ARG A 156 -0.14 12.13 11.43
N GLN A 157 -1.10 11.81 12.30
CA GLN A 157 -0.85 11.08 13.55
C GLN A 157 -0.35 9.66 13.30
N GLY A 158 -0.89 8.96 12.29
CA GLY A 158 -0.39 7.66 11.85
C GLY A 158 1.07 7.72 11.41
N ALA A 159 1.44 8.77 10.66
CA ALA A 159 2.82 9.01 10.24
C ALA A 159 3.76 9.29 11.43
N GLU A 160 3.33 10.07 12.46
CA GLU A 160 4.08 10.30 13.69
C GLU A 160 4.30 9.00 14.47
N ARG A 161 3.25 8.20 14.63
CA ARG A 161 3.33 6.92 15.33
C ARG A 161 4.19 5.91 14.58
N ALA A 162 4.15 5.90 13.24
CA ALA A 162 5.06 5.10 12.43
C ALA A 162 6.53 5.47 12.70
N LYS A 163 6.82 6.76 12.82
CA LYS A 163 8.16 7.24 13.16
C LYS A 163 8.57 6.83 14.58
N ALA A 164 7.66 6.92 15.54
CA ALA A 164 7.89 6.46 16.91
C ALA A 164 8.06 4.93 17.00
N ALA A 165 7.41 4.16 16.12
CA ALA A 165 7.58 2.71 16.00
C ALA A 165 8.89 2.29 15.32
N GLY A 166 9.68 3.23 14.77
CA GLY A 166 11.00 2.97 14.21
C GLY A 166 11.00 2.55 12.73
N PHE A 167 9.96 2.83 11.97
CA PHE A 167 9.97 2.65 10.51
C PHE A 167 11.00 3.54 9.83
N ASP A 168 11.39 3.20 8.60
CA ASP A 168 12.30 3.99 7.77
C ASP A 168 11.57 5.08 6.95
N GLY A 169 10.25 5.03 6.88
CA GLY A 169 9.38 5.96 6.17
C GLY A 169 7.95 5.44 6.12
N VAL A 170 7.10 6.12 5.34
CA VAL A 170 5.69 5.74 5.14
C VAL A 170 5.31 5.73 3.68
N GLU A 171 4.38 4.86 3.32
CA GLU A 171 3.70 4.84 2.03
C GLU A 171 2.21 5.17 2.22
N ILE A 172 1.69 6.07 1.42
CA ILE A 172 0.26 6.42 1.43
C ILE A 172 -0.48 5.48 0.48
N HIS A 173 -1.48 4.77 0.99
CA HIS A 173 -2.29 3.85 0.19
C HIS A 173 -3.37 4.60 -0.59
N GLY A 174 -3.05 5.06 -1.80
CA GLY A 174 -3.95 5.74 -2.72
C GLY A 174 -4.43 4.84 -3.86
N ALA A 175 -4.72 3.55 -3.59
CA ALA A 175 -4.91 2.51 -4.59
C ALA A 175 -6.08 1.57 -4.25
N ASN A 176 -6.37 0.63 -5.17
CA ASN A 176 -7.20 -0.56 -4.96
C ASN A 176 -8.65 -0.30 -4.50
N GLY A 177 -9.19 0.90 -4.76
CA GLY A 177 -10.56 1.24 -4.42
C GLY A 177 -10.80 1.57 -2.94
N TYR A 178 -9.75 1.93 -2.17
CA TYR A 178 -9.87 2.40 -0.80
C TYR A 178 -10.09 3.92 -0.73
N LEU A 179 -10.18 4.50 0.45
CA LEU A 179 -10.72 5.85 0.64
C LEU A 179 -10.10 6.91 -0.28
N LEU A 180 -8.77 7.00 -0.36
CA LEU A 180 -8.11 8.03 -1.16
C LEU A 180 -8.32 7.82 -2.66
N ASP A 181 -8.35 6.56 -3.11
CA ASP A 181 -8.69 6.19 -4.48
C ASP A 181 -10.18 6.45 -4.79
N GLN A 182 -11.08 6.22 -3.81
CA GLN A 182 -12.51 6.56 -3.94
C GLN A 182 -12.73 8.06 -4.13
N PHE A 183 -11.92 8.92 -3.48
CA PHE A 183 -11.97 10.36 -3.73
C PHE A 183 -11.42 10.74 -5.09
N LEU A 184 -10.37 10.05 -5.55
CA LEU A 184 -9.67 10.36 -6.79
C LEU A 184 -10.50 10.04 -8.03
N GLN A 185 -11.14 8.86 -8.08
CA GLN A 185 -11.82 8.37 -9.28
C GLN A 185 -13.29 8.83 -9.36
N ASP A 186 -13.73 9.22 -10.55
CA ASP A 186 -15.04 9.85 -10.76
C ASP A 186 -16.22 8.87 -10.69
N SER A 187 -15.99 7.56 -10.81
CA SER A 187 -17.05 6.55 -10.62
C SER A 187 -17.62 6.60 -9.19
N THR A 188 -16.79 6.89 -8.21
CA THR A 188 -17.10 6.83 -6.77
C THR A 188 -17.23 8.20 -6.12
N ASN A 189 -16.67 9.25 -6.71
CA ASN A 189 -16.73 10.61 -6.21
C ASN A 189 -17.71 11.47 -7.02
N LYS A 190 -18.91 11.69 -6.47
CA LYS A 190 -19.96 12.55 -7.03
C LYS A 190 -20.16 13.84 -6.23
N ARG A 191 -19.16 14.24 -5.46
CA ARG A 191 -19.18 15.48 -4.67
C ARG A 191 -19.19 16.71 -5.56
N THR A 192 -19.78 17.78 -5.03
CA THR A 192 -19.87 19.09 -5.70
C THR A 192 -19.11 20.19 -4.94
N ASP A 193 -18.47 19.84 -3.83
CA ASP A 193 -17.63 20.71 -3.03
C ASP A 193 -16.16 20.71 -3.54
N ARG A 194 -15.25 21.30 -2.77
CA ARG A 194 -13.82 21.40 -3.10
C ARG A 194 -13.07 20.06 -3.18
N TYR A 195 -13.72 18.92 -2.84
CA TYR A 195 -13.16 17.57 -2.94
C TYR A 195 -13.78 16.75 -4.07
N GLY A 196 -14.58 17.35 -4.97
CA GLY A 196 -15.24 16.66 -6.07
C GLY A 196 -15.31 17.47 -7.35
N GLY A 197 -15.81 16.87 -8.42
CA GLY A 197 -15.92 17.47 -9.74
C GLY A 197 -14.62 17.39 -10.53
N SER A 198 -13.83 18.46 -10.56
CA SER A 198 -12.58 18.50 -11.34
C SER A 198 -11.52 17.53 -10.82
N ILE A 199 -10.55 17.19 -11.67
CA ILE A 199 -9.43 16.31 -11.31
C ILE A 199 -8.65 16.89 -10.12
N GLU A 200 -8.41 18.19 -10.10
CA GLU A 200 -7.70 18.90 -9.02
C GLU A 200 -8.42 18.73 -7.67
N ASN A 201 -9.74 18.85 -7.70
CA ASN A 201 -10.55 18.69 -6.50
C ASN A 201 -10.58 17.24 -6.02
N ARG A 202 -10.73 16.28 -6.94
CA ARG A 202 -10.74 14.84 -6.60
C ARG A 202 -9.37 14.35 -6.08
N ALA A 203 -8.28 14.91 -6.57
CA ALA A 203 -6.92 14.63 -6.12
C ALA A 203 -6.58 15.25 -4.75
N ARG A 204 -7.34 16.26 -4.32
CA ARG A 204 -7.04 17.12 -3.16
C ARG A 204 -6.77 16.34 -1.89
N LEU A 205 -7.64 15.38 -1.53
CA LEU A 205 -7.48 14.63 -0.28
C LEU A 205 -6.17 13.80 -0.29
N LEU A 206 -5.86 13.11 -1.39
CA LEU A 206 -4.61 12.36 -1.51
C LEU A 206 -3.39 13.27 -1.34
N LEU A 207 -3.42 14.47 -1.91
CA LEU A 207 -2.33 15.43 -1.82
C LEU A 207 -2.22 16.04 -0.43
N GLU A 208 -3.32 16.39 0.23
CA GLU A 208 -3.35 16.89 1.61
C GLU A 208 -2.82 15.84 2.61
N VAL A 209 -3.22 14.59 2.45
CA VAL A 209 -2.69 13.46 3.25
C VAL A 209 -1.18 13.28 3.02
N THR A 210 -0.73 13.39 1.77
CA THR A 210 0.69 13.32 1.44
C THR A 210 1.47 14.48 2.08
N ASP A 211 0.95 15.69 2.02
CA ASP A 211 1.55 16.88 2.66
C ASP A 211 1.62 16.72 4.19
N ALA A 212 0.58 16.13 4.80
CA ALA A 212 0.55 15.80 6.22
C ALA A 212 1.66 14.80 6.60
N ALA A 213 1.86 13.75 5.80
CA ALA A 213 2.96 12.79 6.02
C ALA A 213 4.34 13.44 5.81
N ILE A 214 4.49 14.29 4.80
CA ILE A 214 5.72 15.07 4.53
C ILE A 214 6.08 15.98 5.72
N SER A 215 5.09 16.59 6.37
CA SER A 215 5.32 17.45 7.54
C SER A 215 5.98 16.71 8.71
N VAL A 216 5.81 15.39 8.79
CA VAL A 216 6.38 14.52 9.83
C VAL A 216 7.73 13.93 9.42
N TRP A 217 7.84 13.46 8.17
CA TRP A 217 8.96 12.65 7.71
C TRP A 217 9.95 13.39 6.81
N GLY A 218 9.55 14.52 6.22
CA GLY A 218 10.21 15.07 5.04
C GLY A 218 9.82 14.28 3.77
N ALA A 219 9.86 14.92 2.62
CA ALA A 219 9.41 14.35 1.36
C ALA A 219 10.16 13.06 0.97
N GLN A 220 11.46 12.99 1.29
CA GLN A 220 12.35 11.89 0.91
C GLN A 220 12.08 10.56 1.64
N ARG A 221 11.13 10.53 2.58
CA ARG A 221 10.71 9.33 3.34
C ARG A 221 9.21 9.04 3.19
N VAL A 222 8.58 9.64 2.19
CA VAL A 222 7.16 9.40 1.86
C VAL A 222 7.04 8.84 0.46
N GLY A 223 6.38 7.68 0.34
CA GLY A 223 5.95 7.08 -0.93
C GLY A 223 4.44 7.15 -1.09
N VAL A 224 3.96 6.97 -2.33
CA VAL A 224 2.52 6.87 -2.62
C VAL A 224 2.26 5.66 -3.50
N HIS A 225 1.29 4.82 -3.12
CA HIS A 225 0.81 3.69 -3.91
C HIS A 225 -0.41 4.08 -4.72
N LEU A 226 -0.40 3.82 -6.02
CA LEU A 226 -1.47 4.08 -6.97
C LEU A 226 -1.88 2.80 -7.69
N ALA A 227 -3.12 2.72 -8.16
CA ALA A 227 -3.60 1.59 -8.97
C ALA A 227 -4.45 2.10 -10.14
N PRO A 228 -3.81 2.63 -11.21
CA PRO A 228 -4.52 3.28 -12.30
C PRO A 228 -5.38 2.34 -13.13
N ARG A 229 -5.15 1.04 -13.02
CA ARG A 229 -5.92 -0.01 -13.71
C ARG A 229 -6.48 -1.03 -12.70
N ALA A 230 -6.87 -0.59 -11.51
CA ALA A 230 -7.44 -1.52 -10.55
C ALA A 230 -8.89 -1.85 -10.92
N ASP A 231 -9.13 -3.12 -11.19
CA ASP A 231 -10.46 -3.69 -11.36
C ASP A 231 -11.09 -4.05 -9.99
N SER A 232 -10.45 -3.62 -8.89
CA SER A 232 -10.88 -3.94 -7.53
C SER A 232 -11.96 -3.00 -7.06
N HIS A 233 -12.96 -3.53 -6.37
CA HIS A 233 -13.97 -2.76 -5.64
C HIS A 233 -14.78 -1.78 -6.49
N ASP A 234 -15.06 -2.15 -7.74
CA ASP A 234 -15.93 -1.39 -8.63
C ASP A 234 -15.42 0.05 -8.86
N MET A 235 -14.12 0.17 -9.10
CA MET A 235 -13.45 1.43 -9.38
C MET A 235 -13.39 1.73 -10.89
N GLY A 236 -13.48 3.00 -11.24
CA GLY A 236 -13.34 3.46 -12.62
C GLY A 236 -13.21 4.98 -12.71
N ASP A 237 -12.46 5.44 -13.70
CA ASP A 237 -12.29 6.86 -14.00
C ASP A 237 -12.49 7.10 -15.50
N SER A 238 -13.29 8.10 -15.83
CA SER A 238 -13.62 8.46 -17.23
C SER A 238 -12.42 8.98 -18.01
N ASN A 239 -11.39 9.48 -17.33
CA ASN A 239 -10.15 10.00 -17.95
C ASN A 239 -8.91 9.54 -17.15
N ARG A 240 -8.72 8.23 -17.05
CA ARG A 240 -7.67 7.58 -16.26
C ARG A 240 -6.28 8.20 -16.46
N LEU A 241 -5.86 8.38 -17.73
CA LEU A 241 -4.52 8.89 -18.02
C LEU A 241 -4.34 10.32 -17.48
N GLU A 242 -5.31 11.19 -17.65
CA GLU A 242 -5.22 12.58 -17.18
C GLU A 242 -5.27 12.67 -15.66
N THR A 243 -6.21 11.94 -15.03
CA THR A 243 -6.38 11.90 -13.58
C THR A 243 -5.08 11.45 -12.89
N PHE A 244 -4.54 10.30 -13.28
CA PHE A 244 -3.33 9.77 -12.65
C PHE A 244 -2.06 10.55 -13.06
N SER A 245 -1.99 11.11 -14.27
CA SER A 245 -0.88 11.99 -14.66
C SER A 245 -0.90 13.32 -13.89
N HIS A 246 -2.08 13.86 -13.57
CA HIS A 246 -2.19 15.05 -12.72
C HIS A 246 -1.64 14.73 -11.31
N VAL A 247 -2.12 13.65 -10.68
CA VAL A 247 -1.68 13.23 -9.35
C VAL A 247 -0.17 13.03 -9.32
N THR A 248 0.39 12.26 -10.25
CA THR A 248 1.83 11.96 -10.26
C THR A 248 2.68 13.20 -10.47
N ARG A 249 2.23 14.16 -11.30
CA ARG A 249 2.90 15.45 -11.46
C ARG A 249 2.89 16.27 -10.17
N GLU A 250 1.77 16.31 -9.47
CA GLU A 250 1.66 17.03 -8.19
C GLU A 250 2.51 16.37 -7.08
N LEU A 251 2.61 15.05 -7.07
CA LEU A 251 3.51 14.30 -6.19
C LEU A 251 4.98 14.58 -6.54
N GLY A 252 5.32 14.66 -7.83
CA GLY A 252 6.65 15.01 -8.30
C GLY A 252 7.10 16.41 -7.85
N LYS A 253 6.20 17.41 -7.88
CA LYS A 253 6.48 18.77 -7.35
C LYS A 253 6.78 18.76 -5.84
N ARG A 254 6.25 17.82 -5.09
CA ARG A 254 6.51 17.64 -3.65
C ARG A 254 7.83 16.94 -3.37
N GLY A 255 8.44 16.31 -4.37
CA GLY A 255 9.73 15.64 -4.27
C GLY A 255 9.68 14.41 -3.35
N ILE A 256 8.58 13.66 -3.34
CA ILE A 256 8.47 12.44 -2.52
C ILE A 256 9.44 11.35 -3.00
N ALA A 257 9.74 10.39 -2.13
CA ALA A 257 10.74 9.35 -2.35
C ALA A 257 10.46 8.50 -3.59
N PHE A 258 9.21 8.10 -3.79
CA PHE A 258 8.78 7.28 -4.92
C PHE A 258 7.26 7.28 -5.10
N ILE A 259 6.83 6.88 -6.29
CA ILE A 259 5.49 6.33 -6.49
C ILE A 259 5.61 4.84 -6.80
N CYS A 260 4.69 4.04 -6.26
CA CYS A 260 4.51 2.63 -6.60
C CYS A 260 3.19 2.48 -7.34
N ALA A 261 3.18 1.92 -8.55
CA ALA A 261 1.95 1.75 -9.30
C ALA A 261 1.64 0.29 -9.57
N ARG A 262 0.48 -0.15 -9.10
CA ARG A 262 -0.07 -1.47 -9.39
C ARG A 262 -0.79 -1.44 -10.73
N GLU A 263 -0.11 -1.91 -11.76
CA GLU A 263 -0.63 -1.98 -13.11
C GLU A 263 -0.05 -3.20 -13.84
N ALA A 264 -0.90 -4.17 -14.22
CA ALA A 264 -0.48 -5.26 -15.09
C ALA A 264 -0.04 -4.72 -16.45
N GLN A 265 1.11 -5.18 -16.94
CA GLN A 265 1.67 -4.72 -18.21
C GLN A 265 0.77 -5.17 -19.37
N ALA A 266 0.33 -4.22 -20.19
CA ALA A 266 -0.49 -4.41 -21.38
C ALA A 266 -0.30 -3.23 -22.33
N ASP A 267 -0.83 -3.34 -23.55
CA ASP A 267 -0.68 -2.32 -24.61
C ASP A 267 -1.23 -0.94 -24.21
N ASP A 268 -2.22 -0.89 -23.33
CA ASP A 268 -2.83 0.32 -22.81
C ASP A 268 -2.30 0.73 -21.42
N SER A 269 -1.15 0.19 -20.99
CA SER A 269 -0.46 0.59 -19.76
C SER A 269 -0.07 2.06 -19.79
N ILE A 270 -0.26 2.74 -18.67
CA ILE A 270 0.08 4.16 -18.52
C ILE A 270 1.31 4.40 -17.63
N GLY A 271 1.91 3.35 -17.09
CA GLY A 271 3.04 3.44 -16.14
C GLY A 271 4.20 4.32 -16.62
N VAL A 272 4.59 4.21 -17.90
CA VAL A 272 5.64 5.05 -18.50
C VAL A 272 5.25 6.55 -18.49
N ALA A 273 3.98 6.85 -18.77
CA ALA A 273 3.48 8.22 -18.71
C ALA A 273 3.47 8.74 -17.27
N LEU A 274 3.08 7.91 -16.30
CA LEU A 274 3.10 8.26 -14.89
C LEU A 274 4.53 8.51 -14.38
N LYS A 275 5.48 7.64 -14.73
CA LYS A 275 6.90 7.85 -14.40
C LYS A 275 7.40 9.18 -14.95
N LYS A 276 7.12 9.47 -16.21
CA LYS A 276 7.51 10.73 -16.85
C LYS A 276 6.88 11.94 -16.18
N ALA A 277 5.60 11.86 -15.83
CA ALA A 277 4.87 12.95 -15.16
C ALA A 277 5.38 13.18 -13.73
N PHE A 278 5.75 12.11 -13.02
CA PHE A 278 6.33 12.18 -11.68
C PHE A 278 7.74 12.78 -11.67
N GLY A 279 8.60 12.34 -12.59
CA GLY A 279 9.98 12.82 -12.71
C GLY A 279 10.93 12.33 -11.60
N GLY A 280 10.51 11.38 -10.79
CA GLY A 280 11.26 10.74 -9.69
C GLY A 280 11.25 9.22 -9.79
N PRO A 281 11.71 8.50 -8.74
CA PRO A 281 11.76 7.05 -8.72
C PRO A 281 10.37 6.40 -8.83
N TYR A 282 10.23 5.45 -9.77
CA TYR A 282 8.99 4.73 -10.06
C TYR A 282 9.17 3.24 -9.78
N ILE A 283 8.33 2.68 -8.91
CA ILE A 283 8.28 1.25 -8.60
C ILE A 283 7.12 0.64 -9.39
N ALA A 284 7.42 -0.27 -10.31
CA ALA A 284 6.41 -1.02 -11.04
C ALA A 284 5.93 -2.22 -10.20
N ASN A 285 4.63 -2.47 -10.22
CA ASN A 285 4.03 -3.59 -9.49
C ASN A 285 2.93 -4.25 -10.33
N GLU A 286 2.72 -5.53 -10.15
CA GLU A 286 1.71 -6.44 -10.69
C GLU A 286 2.28 -7.42 -11.72
N LYS A 287 2.30 -8.71 -11.33
CA LYS A 287 2.56 -9.90 -12.18
C LYS A 287 3.93 -9.93 -12.89
N PHE A 288 4.94 -9.27 -12.36
CA PHE A 288 6.30 -9.35 -12.89
C PHE A 288 6.94 -10.71 -12.62
N THR A 289 7.65 -11.21 -13.64
CA THR A 289 8.63 -12.30 -13.54
C THR A 289 10.05 -11.71 -13.47
N LEU A 290 11.08 -12.53 -13.23
CA LEU A 290 12.48 -12.10 -13.28
C LEU A 290 12.80 -11.42 -14.62
N ASP A 291 12.40 -12.05 -15.74
CA ASP A 291 12.71 -11.56 -17.08
C ASP A 291 11.98 -10.24 -17.39
N SER A 292 10.68 -10.17 -17.10
CA SER A 292 9.90 -8.94 -17.36
C SER A 292 10.33 -7.79 -16.46
N ALA A 293 10.73 -8.08 -15.22
CA ALA A 293 11.25 -7.08 -14.29
C ALA A 293 12.62 -6.53 -14.77
N ASN A 294 13.54 -7.39 -15.17
CA ASN A 294 14.80 -6.93 -15.76
C ASN A 294 14.60 -6.18 -17.09
N ALA A 295 13.62 -6.58 -17.89
CA ALA A 295 13.32 -5.90 -19.15
C ALA A 295 12.79 -4.47 -18.93
N ILE A 296 11.88 -4.25 -17.98
CA ILE A 296 11.35 -2.90 -17.70
C ILE A 296 12.43 -1.98 -17.09
N LEU A 297 13.30 -2.52 -16.22
CA LEU A 297 14.44 -1.78 -15.67
C LEU A 297 15.47 -1.42 -16.75
N ALA A 298 15.79 -2.35 -17.63
CA ALA A 298 16.74 -2.12 -18.73
C ALA A 298 16.29 -1.07 -19.73
N LYS A 299 14.95 -0.94 -19.94
CA LYS A 299 14.36 0.12 -20.76
C LYS A 299 14.34 1.48 -20.05
N GLY A 300 14.50 1.51 -18.73
CA GLY A 300 14.33 2.71 -17.93
C GLY A 300 12.87 3.10 -17.70
N ASP A 301 11.93 2.19 -17.95
CA ASP A 301 10.48 2.40 -17.76
C ASP A 301 10.06 2.24 -16.28
N ALA A 302 10.92 1.63 -15.45
CA ALA A 302 10.83 1.60 -14.00
C ALA A 302 12.23 1.73 -13.38
N ASP A 303 12.28 2.04 -12.07
CA ASP A 303 13.52 2.16 -11.29
C ASP A 303 13.69 0.98 -10.32
N ALA A 304 12.57 0.42 -9.85
CA ALA A 304 12.50 -0.78 -9.03
C ALA A 304 11.22 -1.56 -9.36
N VAL A 305 11.12 -2.81 -8.90
CA VAL A 305 9.95 -3.66 -9.13
C VAL A 305 9.48 -4.26 -7.81
N ALA A 306 8.18 -4.15 -7.54
CA ALA A 306 7.56 -4.72 -6.35
C ALA A 306 6.90 -6.08 -6.67
N PHE A 307 7.17 -7.05 -5.80
CA PHE A 307 6.64 -8.41 -5.89
C PHE A 307 5.71 -8.68 -4.70
N GLY A 308 4.50 -9.15 -4.98
CA GLY A 308 3.51 -9.51 -3.97
C GLY A 308 3.53 -11.00 -3.63
N VAL A 309 2.68 -11.78 -4.29
CA VAL A 309 2.54 -13.24 -4.03
C VAL A 309 3.87 -13.99 -4.02
N PRO A 310 4.86 -13.68 -4.87
CA PRO A 310 6.17 -14.32 -4.77
C PRO A 310 6.83 -14.17 -3.40
N PHE A 311 6.72 -12.99 -2.73
CA PHE A 311 7.24 -12.81 -1.37
C PHE A 311 6.43 -13.54 -0.30
N ILE A 312 5.14 -13.79 -0.52
CA ILE A 312 4.37 -14.63 0.41
C ILE A 312 5.00 -16.02 0.51
N ALA A 313 5.26 -16.64 -0.65
CA ALA A 313 5.69 -18.03 -0.75
C ALA A 313 7.21 -18.23 -0.65
N ASN A 314 7.99 -17.17 -0.75
CA ASN A 314 9.45 -17.26 -0.76
C ASN A 314 10.05 -16.21 0.19
N PRO A 315 10.34 -16.59 1.46
CA PRO A 315 11.03 -15.70 2.38
C PRO A 315 12.37 -15.18 1.84
N ASP A 316 13.06 -16.02 1.07
CA ASP A 316 14.35 -15.82 0.40
C ASP A 316 14.22 -15.45 -1.09
N LEU A 317 13.17 -14.70 -1.46
CA LEU A 317 12.88 -14.41 -2.87
C LEU A 317 14.04 -13.78 -3.61
N VAL A 318 14.77 -12.85 -2.99
CA VAL A 318 15.90 -12.16 -3.62
C VAL A 318 16.98 -13.15 -4.02
N GLU A 319 17.31 -14.10 -3.14
CA GLU A 319 18.33 -15.12 -3.43
C GLU A 319 17.85 -16.12 -4.48
N ARG A 320 16.59 -16.55 -4.43
CA ARG A 320 15.99 -17.41 -5.48
C ARG A 320 16.06 -16.75 -6.85
N LEU A 321 15.67 -15.48 -6.94
CA LEU A 321 15.75 -14.73 -8.20
C LEU A 321 17.20 -14.57 -8.68
N ARG A 322 18.16 -14.37 -7.76
CA ARG A 322 19.60 -14.24 -8.08
C ARG A 322 20.17 -15.53 -8.64
N GLN A 323 19.79 -16.66 -8.07
CA GLN A 323 20.26 -17.98 -8.51
C GLN A 323 19.46 -18.57 -9.68
N GLY A 324 18.32 -17.93 -10.07
CA GLY A 324 17.38 -18.53 -11.02
C GLY A 324 16.74 -19.81 -10.48
N ALA A 325 16.59 -19.92 -9.15
CA ALA A 325 16.02 -21.08 -8.49
C ALA A 325 14.49 -21.11 -8.63
N GLU A 326 13.92 -22.31 -8.56
CA GLU A 326 12.46 -22.50 -8.58
C GLU A 326 11.81 -21.82 -7.38
N LEU A 327 10.69 -21.12 -7.63
CA LEU A 327 9.90 -20.50 -6.58
C LEU A 327 8.96 -21.51 -5.93
N ASN A 328 8.79 -21.42 -4.61
CA ASN A 328 7.76 -22.18 -3.91
C ASN A 328 6.37 -21.84 -4.45
N PRO A 329 5.49 -22.82 -4.65
CA PRO A 329 4.10 -22.56 -5.01
C PRO A 329 3.38 -21.86 -3.84
N PRO A 330 2.58 -20.81 -4.11
CA PRO A 330 1.78 -20.18 -3.08
C PRO A 330 0.65 -21.08 -2.61
N ARG A 331 0.21 -20.90 -1.34
CA ARG A 331 -0.95 -21.54 -0.74
C ARG A 331 -2.07 -20.50 -0.51
N PRO A 332 -2.91 -20.18 -1.53
CA PRO A 332 -3.86 -19.07 -1.46
C PRO A 332 -4.87 -19.18 -0.31
N GLU A 333 -5.22 -20.40 0.10
CA GLU A 333 -6.11 -20.69 1.21
C GLU A 333 -5.56 -20.17 2.55
N THR A 334 -4.26 -19.97 2.66
CA THR A 334 -3.58 -19.49 3.87
C THR A 334 -3.30 -17.98 3.87
N PHE A 335 -3.64 -17.26 2.80
CA PHE A 335 -3.27 -15.84 2.69
C PHE A 335 -3.88 -14.99 3.79
N TYR A 336 -5.11 -15.28 4.19
CA TYR A 336 -5.91 -14.50 5.14
C TYR A 336 -6.34 -15.30 6.37
N THR A 337 -5.67 -16.40 6.66
CA THR A 337 -5.93 -17.20 7.86
C THR A 337 -4.96 -16.83 8.98
N GLY A 338 -5.33 -17.11 10.23
CA GLY A 338 -4.43 -16.92 11.37
C GLY A 338 -3.31 -17.99 11.45
N GLY A 339 -2.38 -17.81 12.38
CA GLY A 339 -1.32 -18.76 12.70
C GLY A 339 -0.12 -18.72 11.75
N THR A 340 0.74 -19.74 11.90
CA THR A 340 2.04 -19.83 11.22
C THR A 340 1.98 -20.47 9.84
N GLU A 341 0.93 -21.24 9.56
CA GLU A 341 0.77 -21.95 8.29
C GLU A 341 0.60 -20.97 7.13
N GLY A 342 1.37 -21.16 6.04
CA GLY A 342 1.39 -20.24 4.90
C GLY A 342 1.89 -18.84 5.23
N TYR A 343 2.56 -18.69 6.36
CA TYR A 343 3.09 -17.42 6.85
C TYR A 343 4.58 -17.50 7.15
N LEU A 344 4.98 -18.41 8.06
CA LEU A 344 6.37 -18.60 8.48
C LEU A 344 7.01 -19.90 7.98
N ASP A 345 6.24 -20.82 7.45
CA ASP A 345 6.61 -22.21 7.17
C ASP A 345 6.94 -22.53 5.71
N TYR A 346 7.11 -21.50 4.87
CA TYR A 346 7.64 -21.70 3.52
C TYR A 346 9.14 -22.01 3.57
N PRO A 347 9.60 -23.05 2.83
CA PRO A 347 11.01 -23.43 2.85
C PRO A 347 11.90 -22.39 2.14
N THR A 348 13.08 -22.17 2.71
CA THR A 348 14.18 -21.42 2.06
C THR A 348 15.06 -22.38 1.26
N LEU A 349 15.92 -21.82 0.40
CA LEU A 349 17.03 -22.56 -0.19
C LEU A 349 17.95 -23.10 0.93
N ALA A 350 18.53 -24.28 0.70
CA ALA A 350 19.44 -24.92 1.63
C ALA A 350 20.81 -24.22 1.69
#